data_b61122988f9ba326654e632e1d31e220
#
_entry.id   b61122988f9ba326654e632e1d31e220
#
_cell.length_a   1.000
_cell.length_b   1.000
_cell.length_c   1.000
_cell.angle_alpha   90.00
_cell.angle_beta   90.00
_cell.angle_gamma   90.00
#
_symmetry.space_group_name_H-M   'P 1'
#
loop_
_entity.id
_entity.type
_entity.pdbx_description
1 polymer ?
#
loop_
_entity_poly.entity_id
_entity_poly.type
_entity_poly.pdbx_seq_one_letter_code
_entity_poly.pdbx_strand_id
1 'polypeptide(L)'
;DNPYRDGSGKINHMYLGRSEDILISRIRDKAPGFGISFLIAHLGLAFILFYLPLHKKHIIGSEMLYLGLFALNIGIFMLADNRMLQLILRNSHIYHTIAELFMMLITIPLFLYLGKMYTEYSPVMVQTVCLISVMDFSIRFCLNLTGRKDFHESLRLTHITFGILIALVIYAIGKGVYQNQRQHLKHNLYHNLGILYLCFGVLLDILLLWFGSAPETSFFTRIGVLMFLIMEAVQVTLRLMTNYQEGVRMQLLSRLAYRDGLTDLLNRTSYMEELKRLDASHNFHVLLALYDVNSLKYVNDTYGHQSGDEMIRRVADTLSAHLGSLGKCYRIGGDEFVFLSTISDSE
;
A
#
# COMPACT_ATOMS: atom_id res chain seq x y z
N ASP A 1 10.15 -36.68 23.61
CA ASP A 1 8.93 -37.22 23.04
C ASP A 1 8.37 -36.23 22.03
N ASN A 2 8.06 -36.73 20.84
CA ASN A 2 7.41 -35.91 19.82
C ASN A 2 5.92 -35.84 20.17
N PRO A 3 5.31 -34.65 20.31
CA PRO A 3 3.91 -34.50 20.68
C PRO A 3 2.93 -34.98 19.58
N TYR A 4 3.45 -35.30 18.38
CA TYR A 4 2.63 -35.74 17.25
C TYR A 4 2.73 -37.27 17.05
N ARG A 5 1.58 -37.92 16.77
CA ARG A 5 1.52 -39.37 16.53
C ARG A 5 2.45 -39.82 15.43
N ASP A 6 2.50 -39.10 14.31
CA ASP A 6 3.34 -39.45 13.12
C ASP A 6 4.84 -39.26 13.33
N GLY A 7 5.24 -38.50 14.33
CA GLY A 7 6.65 -38.24 14.65
C GLY A 7 7.13 -38.96 15.91
N SER A 8 6.21 -39.64 16.61
CA SER A 8 6.56 -40.38 17.82
C SER A 8 7.53 -41.50 17.53
N GLY A 9 8.64 -41.50 18.24
CA GLY A 9 9.70 -42.51 18.07
C GLY A 9 10.74 -42.18 16.97
N LYS A 10 10.61 -41.08 16.19
CA LYS A 10 11.66 -40.65 15.26
C LYS A 10 12.72 -39.83 15.98
N ILE A 11 13.97 -40.28 15.90
CA ILE A 11 15.16 -39.55 16.41
C ILE A 11 15.79 -38.84 15.21
N ASN A 12 15.57 -37.54 15.09
CA ASN A 12 16.09 -36.77 13.95
C ASN A 12 17.57 -36.44 14.08
N HIS A 13 18.04 -36.07 15.29
CA HIS A 13 19.46 -35.78 15.56
C HIS A 13 19.80 -36.13 17.01
N MET A 14 20.94 -36.80 17.22
CA MET A 14 21.53 -37.00 18.55
C MET A 14 22.72 -36.07 18.69
N TYR A 15 22.75 -35.30 19.75
CA TYR A 15 23.84 -34.41 20.12
C TYR A 15 24.59 -35.01 21.31
N LEU A 16 25.92 -35.20 21.14
CA LEU A 16 26.80 -35.65 22.21
C LEU A 16 27.74 -34.53 22.57
N GLY A 17 27.74 -34.11 23.85
CA GLY A 17 28.58 -33.03 24.34
C GLY A 17 28.10 -32.51 25.70
N ARG A 18 28.72 -31.48 26.21
CA ARG A 18 28.23 -30.76 27.40
C ARG A 18 26.94 -30.06 27.09
N SER A 19 26.02 -30.00 28.06
CA SER A 19 24.68 -29.38 27.88
C SER A 19 24.77 -27.92 27.41
N GLU A 20 25.79 -27.19 27.89
CA GLU A 20 26.05 -25.81 27.49
C GLU A 20 26.46 -25.67 26.02
N ASP A 21 27.38 -26.53 25.55
CA ASP A 21 27.88 -26.52 24.18
C ASP A 21 26.72 -26.88 23.19
N ILE A 22 25.89 -27.84 23.57
CA ILE A 22 24.71 -28.21 22.78
C ILE A 22 23.71 -27.06 22.72
N LEU A 23 23.46 -26.38 23.84
CA LEU A 23 22.55 -25.22 23.90
C LEU A 23 23.08 -24.07 23.05
N ILE A 24 24.37 -23.72 23.18
CA ILE A 24 25.00 -22.65 22.41
C ILE A 24 24.94 -22.96 20.91
N SER A 25 25.24 -24.20 20.50
CA SER A 25 25.13 -24.60 19.10
C SER A 25 23.71 -24.44 18.57
N ARG A 26 22.69 -24.92 19.32
CA ARG A 26 21.27 -24.75 18.93
C ARG A 26 20.84 -23.31 18.82
N ILE A 27 21.26 -22.45 19.77
CA ILE A 27 20.97 -21.02 19.71
C ILE A 27 21.60 -20.41 18.46
N ARG A 28 22.89 -20.69 18.21
CA ARG A 28 23.62 -20.17 17.04
C ARG A 28 22.96 -20.56 15.73
N ASP A 29 22.52 -21.84 15.59
CA ASP A 29 21.90 -22.35 14.38
C ASP A 29 20.48 -21.74 14.13
N LYS A 30 19.74 -21.45 15.21
CA LYS A 30 18.38 -20.92 15.14
C LYS A 30 18.26 -19.39 15.18
N ALA A 31 19.28 -18.70 15.72
CA ALA A 31 19.25 -17.26 15.91
C ALA A 31 19.03 -16.45 14.60
N PRO A 32 19.64 -16.77 13.45
CA PRO A 32 19.40 -16.02 12.23
C PRO A 32 17.94 -16.08 11.77
N GLY A 33 17.36 -17.28 11.74
CA GLY A 33 15.94 -17.46 11.38
C GLY A 33 14.99 -16.76 12.37
N PHE A 34 15.31 -16.81 13.67
CA PHE A 34 14.55 -16.07 14.70
C PHE A 34 14.63 -14.57 14.49
N GLY A 35 15.81 -14.01 14.23
CA GLY A 35 16.01 -12.59 14.01
C GLY A 35 15.22 -12.07 12.80
N ILE A 36 15.23 -12.80 11.69
CA ILE A 36 14.45 -12.46 10.50
C ILE A 36 12.95 -12.49 10.81
N SER A 37 12.46 -13.55 11.46
CA SER A 37 11.04 -13.68 11.83
C SER A 37 10.58 -12.57 12.77
N PHE A 38 11.43 -12.21 13.74
CA PHE A 38 11.21 -11.11 14.66
C PHE A 38 11.12 -9.76 13.94
N LEU A 39 12.03 -9.51 13.00
CA LEU A 39 12.01 -8.30 12.16
C LEU A 39 10.71 -8.21 11.35
N ILE A 40 10.28 -9.30 10.70
CA ILE A 40 9.04 -9.33 9.91
C ILE A 40 7.83 -9.01 10.80
N ALA A 41 7.73 -9.63 11.99
CA ALA A 41 6.63 -9.36 12.92
C ALA A 41 6.60 -7.88 13.38
N HIS A 42 7.78 -7.30 13.69
CA HIS A 42 7.87 -5.88 14.08
C HIS A 42 7.53 -4.93 12.94
N LEU A 43 7.93 -5.21 11.71
CA LEU A 43 7.51 -4.46 10.53
C LEU A 43 5.98 -4.50 10.37
N GLY A 44 5.37 -5.67 10.56
CA GLY A 44 3.92 -5.81 10.52
C GLY A 44 3.22 -4.95 11.58
N LEU A 45 3.71 -5.00 12.82
CA LEU A 45 3.18 -4.17 13.90
C LEU A 45 3.37 -2.68 13.62
N ALA A 46 4.53 -2.27 13.10
CA ALA A 46 4.80 -0.89 12.72
C ALA A 46 3.82 -0.39 11.66
N PHE A 47 3.56 -1.17 10.60
CA PHE A 47 2.56 -0.81 9.58
C PHE A 47 1.16 -0.61 10.16
N ILE A 48 0.73 -1.46 11.09
CA ILE A 48 -0.57 -1.34 11.77
C ILE A 48 -0.62 -0.07 12.63
N LEU A 49 0.43 0.21 13.40
CA LEU A 49 0.51 1.40 14.27
C LEU A 49 0.54 2.70 13.45
N PHE A 50 1.27 2.74 12.34
CA PHE A 50 1.29 3.90 11.44
C PHE A 50 0.00 4.08 10.65
N TYR A 51 -0.72 2.99 10.36
CA TYR A 51 -2.00 3.07 9.65
C TYR A 51 -3.02 3.97 10.38
N LEU A 52 -3.19 3.81 11.69
CA LEU A 52 -4.24 4.49 12.46
C LEU A 52 -4.19 6.03 12.34
N PRO A 53 -3.06 6.73 12.58
CA PRO A 53 -2.98 8.18 12.45
C PRO A 53 -3.04 8.68 11.01
N LEU A 54 -2.50 7.92 10.05
CA LEU A 54 -2.42 8.32 8.64
C LEU A 54 -3.75 8.10 7.91
N HIS A 55 -4.49 7.07 8.27
CA HIS A 55 -5.83 6.80 7.74
C HIS A 55 -6.83 7.89 8.18
N LYS A 56 -6.77 8.35 9.44
CA LYS A 56 -7.60 9.47 9.92
C LYS A 56 -7.38 10.76 9.13
N LYS A 57 -6.19 10.96 8.57
CA LYS A 57 -5.84 12.11 7.71
C LYS A 57 -6.11 11.87 6.23
N HIS A 58 -6.75 10.76 5.86
CA HIS A 58 -6.99 10.34 4.46
C HIS A 58 -5.72 10.24 3.57
N ILE A 59 -4.54 10.03 4.20
CA ILE A 59 -3.26 9.94 3.50
C ILE A 59 -3.06 8.54 2.93
N ILE A 60 -3.51 7.50 3.65
CA ILE A 60 -3.28 6.09 3.33
C ILE A 60 -4.59 5.32 3.43
N GLY A 61 -4.82 4.41 2.49
CA GLY A 61 -5.97 3.52 2.48
C GLY A 61 -5.78 2.25 3.34
N SER A 62 -6.77 1.37 3.31
CA SER A 62 -6.80 0.13 4.11
C SER A 62 -5.74 -0.91 3.68
N GLU A 63 -5.09 -0.73 2.53
CA GLU A 63 -4.04 -1.62 2.03
C GLU A 63 -2.86 -1.74 2.99
N MET A 64 -2.46 -0.64 3.64
CA MET A 64 -1.37 -0.66 4.62
C MET A 64 -1.71 -1.49 5.87
N LEU A 65 -2.97 -1.46 6.30
CA LEU A 65 -3.45 -2.31 7.39
C LEU A 65 -3.35 -3.79 7.02
N TYR A 66 -3.80 -4.14 5.80
CA TYR A 66 -3.78 -5.54 5.35
C TYR A 66 -2.36 -6.08 5.17
N LEU A 67 -1.44 -5.25 4.62
CA LEU A 67 -0.02 -5.63 4.54
C LEU A 67 0.60 -5.80 5.92
N GLY A 68 0.28 -4.91 6.87
CA GLY A 68 0.70 -5.02 8.25
C GLY A 68 0.18 -6.27 8.95
N LEU A 69 -1.11 -6.60 8.77
CA LEU A 69 -1.71 -7.82 9.29
C LEU A 69 -1.09 -9.08 8.67
N PHE A 70 -0.78 -9.07 7.37
CA PHE A 70 -0.07 -10.16 6.73
C PHE A 70 1.32 -10.36 7.32
N ALA A 71 2.13 -9.28 7.39
CA ALA A 71 3.50 -9.35 7.91
C ALA A 71 3.53 -9.77 9.40
N LEU A 72 2.61 -9.25 10.23
CA LEU A 72 2.49 -9.65 11.63
C LEU A 72 2.10 -11.11 11.76
N ASN A 73 1.10 -11.57 11.02
CA ASN A 73 0.59 -12.93 11.05
C ASN A 73 1.69 -13.93 10.65
N ILE A 74 2.35 -13.72 9.50
CA ILE A 74 3.41 -14.62 9.03
C ILE A 74 4.65 -14.55 9.92
N GLY A 75 4.95 -13.37 10.49
CA GLY A 75 6.04 -13.21 11.46
C GLY A 75 5.82 -14.02 12.74
N ILE A 76 4.59 -13.99 13.30
CA ILE A 76 4.22 -14.80 14.49
C ILE A 76 4.28 -16.29 14.16
N PHE A 77 3.75 -16.70 13.01
CA PHE A 77 3.89 -18.09 12.54
C PHE A 77 5.36 -18.53 12.53
N MET A 78 6.23 -17.76 11.88
CA MET A 78 7.66 -18.10 11.73
C MET A 78 8.43 -18.07 13.05
N LEU A 79 8.06 -17.18 14.00
CA LEU A 79 8.64 -17.15 15.34
C LEU A 79 8.28 -18.40 16.13
N ALA A 80 7.00 -18.82 16.05
CA ALA A 80 6.53 -20.03 16.72
C ALA A 80 7.13 -21.30 16.09
N ASP A 81 7.25 -21.37 14.75
CA ASP A 81 7.84 -22.49 14.02
C ASP A 81 9.35 -22.64 14.27
N ASN A 82 10.08 -21.55 14.48
CA ASN A 82 11.53 -21.57 14.73
C ASN A 82 11.94 -22.32 16.00
N ARG A 83 11.00 -22.51 16.96
CA ARG A 83 11.19 -23.23 18.22
C ARG A 83 12.24 -22.63 19.17
N MET A 84 12.84 -21.49 18.87
CA MET A 84 13.79 -20.84 19.77
C MET A 84 13.13 -20.43 21.09
N LEU A 85 11.88 -19.97 21.03
CA LEU A 85 11.09 -19.60 22.21
C LEU A 85 10.85 -20.78 23.15
N GLN A 86 10.89 -22.03 22.67
CA GLN A 86 10.75 -23.24 23.49
C GLN A 86 11.90 -23.39 24.52
N LEU A 87 13.07 -22.82 24.23
CA LEU A 87 14.20 -22.80 25.16
C LEU A 87 13.88 -21.98 26.43
N ILE A 88 12.98 -21.00 26.29
CA ILE A 88 12.59 -20.08 27.39
C ILE A 88 11.32 -20.59 28.09
N LEU A 89 10.29 -20.95 27.35
CA LEU A 89 8.93 -21.18 27.89
C LEU A 89 8.54 -22.67 27.99
N ARG A 90 9.41 -23.61 27.70
CA ARG A 90 9.33 -25.07 27.89
C ARG A 90 8.07 -25.82 27.39
N ASN A 91 7.00 -25.13 26.96
CA ASN A 91 5.75 -25.76 26.51
C ASN A 91 5.69 -25.82 24.99
N SER A 92 6.08 -26.94 24.39
CA SER A 92 6.11 -27.13 22.93
C SER A 92 4.71 -27.13 22.30
N HIS A 93 3.67 -27.60 22.97
CA HIS A 93 2.32 -27.66 22.43
C HIS A 93 1.74 -26.29 22.11
N ILE A 94 1.96 -25.30 22.98
CA ILE A 94 1.46 -23.94 22.76
C ILE A 94 2.04 -23.35 21.48
N TYR A 95 3.35 -23.48 21.25
CA TYR A 95 3.98 -22.90 20.05
C TYR A 95 3.53 -23.56 18.77
N HIS A 96 3.40 -24.90 18.78
CA HIS A 96 2.87 -25.61 17.62
C HIS A 96 1.42 -25.20 17.32
N THR A 97 0.57 -25.11 18.34
CA THR A 97 -0.79 -24.65 18.15
C THR A 97 -0.85 -23.23 17.60
N ILE A 98 -0.04 -22.30 18.15
CA ILE A 98 0.04 -20.93 17.65
C ILE A 98 0.53 -20.92 16.20
N ALA A 99 1.62 -21.64 15.86
CA ALA A 99 2.13 -21.71 14.50
C ALA A 99 1.05 -22.18 13.52
N GLU A 100 0.36 -23.29 13.83
CA GLU A 100 -0.66 -23.84 12.95
C GLU A 100 -1.87 -22.90 12.76
N LEU A 101 -2.35 -22.24 13.83
CA LEU A 101 -3.46 -21.30 13.76
C LEU A 101 -3.08 -20.07 12.88
N PHE A 102 -1.91 -19.51 13.09
CA PHE A 102 -1.48 -18.35 12.30
C PHE A 102 -1.19 -18.74 10.85
N MET A 103 -0.63 -19.93 10.58
CA MET A 103 -0.40 -20.43 9.24
C MET A 103 -1.69 -20.52 8.41
N MET A 104 -2.79 -21.00 8.99
CA MET A 104 -4.07 -21.10 8.31
C MET A 104 -4.66 -19.73 7.92
N LEU A 105 -4.35 -18.68 8.69
CA LEU A 105 -4.91 -17.34 8.50
C LEU A 105 -4.05 -16.40 7.62
N ILE A 106 -2.82 -16.81 7.25
CA ILE A 106 -1.87 -15.97 6.49
C ILE A 106 -2.46 -15.42 5.18
N THR A 107 -3.21 -16.23 4.47
CA THR A 107 -3.70 -15.93 3.12
C THR A 107 -4.76 -14.85 3.08
N ILE A 108 -5.57 -14.71 4.13
CA ILE A 108 -6.67 -13.74 4.20
C ILE A 108 -6.13 -12.29 4.08
N PRO A 109 -5.26 -11.79 4.99
CA PRO A 109 -4.76 -10.43 4.89
C PRO A 109 -3.91 -10.20 3.63
N LEU A 110 -3.18 -11.22 3.14
CA LEU A 110 -2.42 -11.11 1.89
C LEU A 110 -3.35 -10.82 0.70
N PHE A 111 -4.41 -11.61 0.52
CA PHE A 111 -5.31 -11.42 -0.62
C PHE A 111 -6.19 -10.18 -0.49
N LEU A 112 -6.54 -9.76 0.71
CA LEU A 112 -7.18 -8.45 0.94
C LEU A 112 -6.26 -7.30 0.53
N TYR A 113 -4.96 -7.40 0.83
CA TYR A 113 -3.95 -6.44 0.36
C TYR A 113 -3.85 -6.44 -1.17
N LEU A 114 -3.65 -7.60 -1.78
CA LEU A 114 -3.50 -7.73 -3.23
C LEU A 114 -4.72 -7.20 -3.99
N GLY A 115 -5.93 -7.52 -3.52
CA GLY A 115 -7.17 -7.04 -4.14
C GLY A 115 -7.43 -5.54 -4.00
N LYS A 116 -6.80 -4.88 -3.02
CA LYS A 116 -6.87 -3.41 -2.89
C LYS A 116 -5.84 -2.70 -3.74
N MET A 117 -4.65 -3.26 -3.85
CA MET A 117 -3.51 -2.61 -4.51
C MET A 117 -3.45 -2.90 -6.01
N TYR A 118 -3.97 -4.03 -6.47
CA TYR A 118 -3.74 -4.54 -7.82
C TYR A 118 -5.02 -5.02 -8.48
N THR A 119 -5.30 -4.48 -9.66
CA THR A 119 -6.54 -4.76 -10.42
C THR A 119 -6.59 -6.17 -11.02
N GLU A 120 -5.47 -6.87 -11.08
CA GLU A 120 -5.36 -8.26 -11.53
C GLU A 120 -6.10 -9.23 -10.60
N TYR A 121 -6.20 -8.88 -9.32
CA TYR A 121 -6.90 -9.66 -8.31
C TYR A 121 -8.35 -9.19 -8.20
N SER A 122 -9.24 -9.81 -8.98
CA SER A 122 -10.65 -9.42 -8.98
C SER A 122 -11.32 -9.62 -7.61
N PRO A 123 -12.34 -8.81 -7.25
CA PRO A 123 -13.06 -8.98 -5.98
C PRO A 123 -13.60 -10.39 -5.77
N VAL A 124 -14.07 -11.05 -6.84
CA VAL A 124 -14.54 -12.45 -6.78
C VAL A 124 -13.41 -13.40 -6.42
N MET A 125 -12.23 -13.22 -7.01
CA MET A 125 -11.04 -14.02 -6.70
C MET A 125 -10.65 -13.86 -5.22
N VAL A 126 -10.59 -12.61 -4.72
CA VAL A 126 -10.26 -12.33 -3.31
C VAL A 126 -11.27 -12.99 -2.37
N GLN A 127 -12.58 -12.85 -2.64
CA GLN A 127 -13.63 -13.47 -1.83
C GLN A 127 -13.53 -14.99 -1.85
N THR A 128 -13.28 -15.59 -3.02
CA THR A 128 -13.13 -17.05 -3.16
C THR A 128 -11.94 -17.55 -2.35
N VAL A 129 -10.79 -16.87 -2.41
CA VAL A 129 -9.61 -17.24 -1.62
C VAL A 129 -9.87 -17.11 -0.11
N CYS A 130 -10.47 -16.02 0.33
CA CYS A 130 -10.84 -15.85 1.73
C CYS A 130 -11.80 -16.96 2.20
N LEU A 131 -12.77 -17.33 1.37
CA LEU A 131 -13.70 -18.43 1.67
C LEU A 131 -12.96 -19.77 1.80
N ILE A 132 -12.09 -20.11 0.83
CA ILE A 132 -11.28 -21.34 0.88
C ILE A 132 -10.42 -21.37 2.14
N SER A 133 -9.79 -20.27 2.52
CA SER A 133 -8.95 -20.17 3.72
C SER A 133 -9.75 -20.34 5.01
N VAL A 134 -10.94 -19.75 5.08
CA VAL A 134 -11.86 -19.92 6.23
C VAL A 134 -12.37 -21.36 6.31
N MET A 135 -12.65 -21.99 5.17
CA MET A 135 -13.05 -23.41 5.12
C MET A 135 -11.91 -24.33 5.59
N ASP A 136 -10.68 -24.13 5.10
CA ASP A 136 -9.50 -24.89 5.56
C ASP A 136 -9.31 -24.77 7.08
N PHE A 137 -9.34 -23.54 7.59
CA PHE A 137 -9.30 -23.28 9.04
C PHE A 137 -10.41 -24.03 9.80
N SER A 138 -11.66 -23.90 9.35
CA SER A 138 -12.82 -24.47 10.03
C SER A 138 -12.78 -26.01 10.05
N ILE A 139 -12.42 -26.62 8.92
CA ILE A 139 -12.31 -28.08 8.80
C ILE A 139 -11.22 -28.62 9.76
N ARG A 140 -10.02 -28.03 9.73
CA ARG A 140 -8.92 -28.47 10.59
C ARG A 140 -9.19 -28.22 12.06
N PHE A 141 -9.82 -27.09 12.40
CA PHE A 141 -10.22 -26.77 13.76
C PHE A 141 -11.26 -27.77 14.29
N CYS A 142 -12.27 -28.14 13.49
CA CYS A 142 -13.26 -29.17 13.86
C CYS A 142 -12.62 -30.55 14.00
N LEU A 143 -11.69 -30.93 13.12
CA LEU A 143 -10.97 -32.20 13.22
C LEU A 143 -10.14 -32.29 14.50
N ASN A 144 -9.52 -31.21 14.91
CA ASN A 144 -8.74 -31.11 16.14
C ASN A 144 -9.67 -31.18 17.39
N LEU A 145 -10.75 -30.39 17.42
CA LEU A 145 -11.72 -30.40 18.53
C LEU A 145 -12.40 -31.77 18.74
N THR A 146 -12.67 -32.50 17.64
CA THR A 146 -13.29 -33.84 17.72
C THR A 146 -12.29 -34.93 18.05
N GLY A 147 -10.98 -34.59 18.19
CA GLY A 147 -9.90 -35.56 18.46
C GLY A 147 -9.67 -36.56 17.33
N ARG A 148 -10.22 -36.30 16.12
CA ARG A 148 -10.05 -37.20 14.96
C ARG A 148 -8.67 -37.05 14.33
N LYS A 149 -8.16 -35.79 14.22
CA LYS A 149 -6.82 -35.49 13.72
C LYS A 149 -6.26 -34.27 14.42
N ASP A 150 -4.98 -34.31 14.74
CA ASP A 150 -4.25 -33.16 15.21
C ASP A 150 -3.98 -32.16 14.07
N PHE A 151 -3.68 -30.92 14.41
CA PHE A 151 -3.32 -29.90 13.42
C PHE A 151 -2.17 -30.33 12.51
N HIS A 152 -1.18 -31.04 13.05
CA HIS A 152 -0.04 -31.55 12.27
C HIS A 152 -0.44 -32.67 11.32
N GLU A 153 -1.28 -33.62 11.72
CA GLU A 153 -1.79 -34.69 10.86
C GLU A 153 -2.63 -34.15 9.68
N SER A 154 -3.28 -32.99 9.88
CA SER A 154 -4.06 -32.30 8.84
C SER A 154 -3.27 -31.28 8.01
N LEU A 155 -1.95 -31.09 8.26
CA LEU A 155 -1.09 -30.10 7.59
C LEU A 155 -1.07 -30.26 6.05
N ARG A 156 -1.19 -31.50 5.54
CA ARG A 156 -1.26 -31.78 4.10
C ARG A 156 -2.42 -31.05 3.41
N LEU A 157 -3.55 -30.84 4.12
CA LEU A 157 -4.69 -30.08 3.58
C LEU A 157 -4.31 -28.65 3.31
N THR A 158 -3.66 -27.98 4.26
CA THR A 158 -3.19 -26.59 4.09
C THR A 158 -2.11 -26.48 2.99
N HIS A 159 -1.22 -27.46 2.84
CA HIS A 159 -0.26 -27.46 1.73
C HIS A 159 -0.94 -27.55 0.36
N ILE A 160 -2.02 -28.35 0.24
CA ILE A 160 -2.83 -28.41 -0.99
C ILE A 160 -3.51 -27.06 -1.23
N THR A 161 -4.09 -26.46 -0.17
CA THR A 161 -4.69 -25.11 -0.25
C THR A 161 -3.65 -24.08 -0.74
N PHE A 162 -2.46 -24.06 -0.17
CA PHE A 162 -1.38 -23.15 -0.62
C PHE A 162 -0.98 -23.39 -2.08
N GLY A 163 -0.91 -24.65 -2.52
CA GLY A 163 -0.66 -24.99 -3.93
C GLY A 163 -1.71 -24.40 -4.88
N ILE A 164 -3.00 -24.51 -4.52
CA ILE A 164 -4.11 -23.90 -5.26
C ILE A 164 -3.97 -22.38 -5.28
N LEU A 165 -3.67 -21.76 -4.14
CA LEU A 165 -3.52 -20.30 -4.04
C LEU A 165 -2.34 -19.77 -4.86
N ILE A 166 -1.20 -20.49 -4.85
CA ILE A 166 -0.05 -20.16 -5.71
C ILE A 166 -0.45 -20.21 -7.19
N ALA A 167 -1.17 -21.24 -7.61
CA ALA A 167 -1.65 -21.37 -8.98
C ALA A 167 -2.58 -20.20 -9.38
N LEU A 168 -3.47 -19.76 -8.48
CA LEU A 168 -4.33 -18.61 -8.71
C LEU A 168 -3.55 -17.30 -8.82
N VAL A 169 -2.50 -17.11 -8.02
CA VAL A 169 -1.60 -15.94 -8.11
C VAL A 169 -0.87 -15.93 -9.45
N ILE A 170 -0.29 -17.05 -9.87
CA ILE A 170 0.38 -17.17 -11.17
C ILE A 170 -0.59 -16.88 -12.31
N TYR A 171 -1.82 -17.39 -12.22
CA TYR A 171 -2.87 -17.11 -13.21
C TYR A 171 -3.20 -15.61 -13.26
N ALA A 172 -3.35 -14.93 -12.11
CA ALA A 172 -3.65 -13.50 -12.05
C ALA A 172 -2.53 -12.67 -12.70
N ILE A 173 -1.26 -12.96 -12.38
CA ILE A 173 -0.10 -12.31 -13.00
C ILE A 173 -0.09 -12.56 -14.52
N GLY A 174 -0.26 -13.80 -14.95
CA GLY A 174 -0.29 -14.17 -16.37
C GLY A 174 -1.40 -13.46 -17.13
N LYS A 175 -2.60 -13.37 -16.55
CA LYS A 175 -3.73 -12.62 -17.12
C LYS A 175 -3.41 -11.13 -17.24
N GLY A 176 -2.84 -10.51 -16.19
CA GLY A 176 -2.45 -9.11 -16.20
C GLY A 176 -1.40 -8.80 -17.30
N VAL A 177 -0.41 -9.68 -17.44
CA VAL A 177 0.60 -9.59 -18.51
C VAL A 177 -0.02 -9.72 -19.91
N TYR A 178 -0.95 -10.65 -20.09
CA TYR A 178 -1.63 -10.87 -21.38
C TYR A 178 -2.51 -9.70 -21.79
N GLN A 179 -3.29 -9.13 -20.87
CA GLN A 179 -4.25 -8.06 -21.16
C GLN A 179 -3.58 -6.72 -21.47
N ASN A 180 -2.38 -6.43 -20.96
CA ASN A 180 -1.77 -5.10 -21.06
C ASN A 180 -0.26 -5.16 -21.26
N GLN A 181 0.17 -5.81 -22.34
CA GLN A 181 1.48 -6.40 -22.64
C GLN A 181 2.77 -5.65 -22.25
N ARG A 182 2.84 -4.33 -22.21
CA ARG A 182 4.10 -3.62 -21.93
C ARG A 182 4.04 -2.58 -20.81
N GLN A 183 2.93 -1.87 -20.67
CA GLN A 183 2.81 -0.86 -19.61
C GLN A 183 2.60 -1.49 -18.23
N HIS A 184 1.83 -2.58 -18.15
CA HIS A 184 1.54 -3.29 -16.91
C HIS A 184 2.77 -3.95 -16.28
N LEU A 185 3.61 -4.60 -17.09
CA LEU A 185 4.87 -5.21 -16.63
C LEU A 185 5.82 -4.19 -16.00
N LYS A 186 5.93 -2.99 -16.60
CA LYS A 186 6.78 -1.92 -16.05
C LYS A 186 6.20 -1.32 -14.78
N HIS A 187 4.88 -1.16 -14.72
CA HIS A 187 4.21 -0.50 -13.60
C HIS A 187 4.18 -1.36 -12.34
N ASN A 188 4.03 -2.70 -12.46
CA ASN A 188 3.92 -3.63 -11.33
C ASN A 188 5.12 -4.60 -11.23
N LEU A 189 6.28 -4.24 -11.80
CA LEU A 189 7.44 -5.14 -11.89
C LEU A 189 7.90 -5.64 -10.52
N TYR A 190 8.10 -4.74 -9.57
CA TYR A 190 8.60 -5.09 -8.23
C TYR A 190 7.59 -5.94 -7.47
N HIS A 191 6.29 -5.62 -7.56
CA HIS A 191 5.23 -6.47 -7.01
C HIS A 191 5.30 -7.89 -7.58
N ASN A 192 5.30 -8.02 -8.91
CA ASN A 192 5.32 -9.33 -9.58
C ASN A 192 6.55 -10.14 -9.19
N LEU A 193 7.71 -9.51 -9.09
CA LEU A 193 8.92 -10.16 -8.61
C LEU A 193 8.80 -10.56 -7.14
N GLY A 194 8.31 -9.68 -6.28
CA GLY A 194 8.14 -9.94 -4.85
C GLY A 194 7.22 -11.13 -4.58
N ILE A 195 6.05 -11.16 -5.23
CA ILE A 195 5.07 -12.24 -5.04
C ILE A 195 5.59 -13.57 -5.62
N LEU A 196 6.36 -13.55 -6.72
CA LEU A 196 7.01 -14.72 -7.26
C LEU A 196 8.08 -15.29 -6.31
N TYR A 197 8.89 -14.44 -5.67
CA TYR A 197 9.83 -14.86 -4.62
C TYR A 197 9.12 -15.49 -3.44
N LEU A 198 8.00 -14.90 -3.00
CA LEU A 198 7.17 -15.45 -1.91
C LEU A 198 6.64 -16.84 -2.30
N CYS A 199 6.01 -16.97 -3.48
CA CYS A 199 5.45 -18.23 -3.97
C CYS A 199 6.54 -19.31 -4.12
N PHE A 200 7.70 -18.93 -4.65
CA PHE A 200 8.83 -19.85 -4.81
C PHE A 200 9.36 -20.34 -3.46
N GLY A 201 9.53 -19.45 -2.48
CA GLY A 201 9.98 -19.81 -1.14
C GLY A 201 9.02 -20.80 -0.44
N VAL A 202 7.71 -20.52 -0.49
CA VAL A 202 6.67 -21.40 0.07
C VAL A 202 6.66 -22.76 -0.62
N LEU A 203 6.70 -22.77 -1.95
CA LEU A 203 6.69 -24.02 -2.71
C LEU A 203 7.93 -24.87 -2.41
N LEU A 204 9.10 -24.26 -2.33
CA LEU A 204 10.36 -24.95 -2.06
C LEU A 204 10.36 -25.57 -0.66
N ASP A 205 9.90 -24.86 0.36
CA ASP A 205 9.79 -25.39 1.72
C ASP A 205 8.79 -26.56 1.79
N ILE A 206 7.65 -26.49 1.10
CA ILE A 206 6.66 -27.57 1.01
C ILE A 206 7.30 -28.82 0.35
N LEU A 207 7.98 -28.65 -0.79
CA LEU A 207 8.63 -29.75 -1.50
C LEU A 207 9.70 -30.42 -0.64
N LEU A 208 10.58 -29.62 -0.01
CA LEU A 208 11.64 -30.15 0.85
C LEU A 208 11.09 -30.87 2.08
N LEU A 209 9.97 -30.38 2.62
CA LEU A 209 9.29 -31.06 3.73
C LEU A 209 8.73 -32.42 3.30
N TRP A 210 8.11 -32.51 2.12
CA TRP A 210 7.56 -33.76 1.60
C TRP A 210 8.64 -34.80 1.25
N PHE A 211 9.79 -34.34 0.77
CA PHE A 211 10.95 -35.23 0.46
C PHE A 211 11.82 -35.49 1.70
N GLY A 212 11.47 -35.00 2.88
CA GLY A 212 12.19 -35.23 4.14
C GLY A 212 13.59 -34.61 4.20
N SER A 213 13.90 -33.63 3.34
CA SER A 213 15.22 -33.03 3.18
C SER A 213 15.34 -31.64 3.84
N ALA A 214 14.27 -31.13 4.50
CA ALA A 214 14.27 -29.76 5.04
C ALA A 214 15.08 -29.66 6.34
N PRO A 215 16.16 -28.87 6.39
CA PRO A 215 16.90 -28.59 7.64
C PRO A 215 16.10 -27.71 8.60
N GLU A 216 15.25 -26.85 8.08
CA GLU A 216 14.24 -26.03 8.79
C GLU A 216 12.95 -25.96 7.97
N THR A 217 11.80 -25.86 8.65
CA THR A 217 10.48 -25.97 8.01
C THR A 217 10.04 -24.76 7.23
N SER A 218 10.66 -23.57 7.43
CA SER A 218 10.26 -22.30 6.81
C SER A 218 11.42 -21.41 6.38
N PHE A 219 12.58 -22.02 6.05
CA PHE A 219 13.80 -21.25 5.71
C PHE A 219 13.62 -20.40 4.44
N PHE A 220 13.19 -21.02 3.33
CA PHE A 220 13.03 -20.32 2.05
C PHE A 220 11.82 -19.38 2.07
N THR A 221 10.76 -19.73 2.81
CA THR A 221 9.61 -18.84 3.02
C THR A 221 10.02 -17.57 3.73
N ARG A 222 10.90 -17.61 4.74
CA ARG A 222 11.42 -16.38 5.41
C ARG A 222 12.10 -15.44 4.43
N ILE A 223 12.96 -15.98 3.57
CA ILE A 223 13.64 -15.19 2.53
C ILE A 223 12.62 -14.64 1.53
N GLY A 224 11.69 -15.47 1.07
CA GLY A 224 10.63 -15.07 0.14
C GLY A 224 9.75 -13.93 0.69
N VAL A 225 9.33 -14.01 1.96
CA VAL A 225 8.57 -12.95 2.63
C VAL A 225 9.37 -11.67 2.75
N LEU A 226 10.63 -11.75 3.16
CA LEU A 226 11.48 -10.57 3.27
C LEU A 226 11.65 -9.87 1.92
N MET A 227 11.94 -10.66 0.86
CA MET A 227 12.04 -10.12 -0.50
C MET A 227 10.72 -9.53 -0.98
N PHE A 228 9.58 -10.18 -0.70
CA PHE A 228 8.26 -9.64 -1.00
C PHE A 228 8.04 -8.29 -0.32
N LEU A 229 8.30 -8.17 0.99
CA LEU A 229 8.11 -6.91 1.73
C LEU A 229 9.03 -5.80 1.22
N ILE A 230 10.28 -6.11 0.88
CA ILE A 230 11.22 -5.14 0.29
C ILE A 230 10.71 -4.67 -1.09
N MET A 231 10.30 -5.59 -1.95
CA MET A 231 9.79 -5.26 -3.29
C MET A 231 8.50 -4.46 -3.22
N GLU A 232 7.59 -4.78 -2.28
CA GLU A 232 6.38 -3.99 -2.04
C GLU A 232 6.70 -2.59 -1.52
N ALA A 233 7.66 -2.45 -0.61
CA ALA A 233 8.09 -1.13 -0.14
C ALA A 233 8.63 -0.26 -1.29
N VAL A 234 9.45 -0.83 -2.18
CA VAL A 234 9.94 -0.15 -3.39
C VAL A 234 8.77 0.22 -4.31
N GLN A 235 7.87 -0.73 -4.59
CA GLN A 235 6.72 -0.51 -5.47
C GLN A 235 5.81 0.61 -4.95
N VAL A 236 5.48 0.59 -3.65
CA VAL A 236 4.64 1.62 -3.01
C VAL A 236 5.34 2.98 -3.05
N THR A 237 6.65 3.03 -2.77
CA THR A 237 7.42 4.28 -2.82
C THR A 237 7.41 4.89 -4.22
N LEU A 238 7.62 4.09 -5.26
CA LEU A 238 7.59 4.56 -6.65
C LEU A 238 6.19 5.07 -7.04
N ARG A 239 5.13 4.40 -6.62
CA ARG A 239 3.74 4.87 -6.84
C ARG A 239 3.48 6.21 -6.15
N LEU A 240 3.89 6.36 -4.90
CA LEU A 240 3.72 7.62 -4.17
C LEU A 240 4.47 8.77 -4.85
N MET A 241 5.70 8.53 -5.31
CA MET A 241 6.48 9.52 -6.06
C MET A 241 5.79 9.92 -7.37
N THR A 242 5.28 8.96 -8.13
CA THR A 242 4.56 9.23 -9.38
C THR A 242 3.30 10.05 -9.12
N ASN A 243 2.47 9.63 -8.17
CA ASN A 243 1.23 10.33 -7.81
C ASN A 243 1.51 11.76 -7.33
N TYR A 244 2.58 11.96 -6.55
CA TYR A 244 3.00 13.28 -6.10
C TYR A 244 3.42 14.17 -7.29
N GLN A 245 4.23 13.65 -8.20
CA GLN A 245 4.65 14.38 -9.41
C GLN A 245 3.46 14.74 -10.31
N GLU A 246 2.52 13.83 -10.49
CA GLU A 246 1.27 14.09 -11.23
C GLU A 246 0.43 15.17 -10.55
N GLY A 247 0.28 15.12 -9.23
CA GLY A 247 -0.41 16.15 -8.45
C GLY A 247 0.20 17.53 -8.62
N VAL A 248 1.53 17.65 -8.49
CA VAL A 248 2.26 18.91 -8.71
C VAL A 248 2.10 19.40 -10.15
N ARG A 249 2.20 18.50 -11.13
CA ARG A 249 2.01 18.81 -12.55
C ARG A 249 0.60 19.33 -12.83
N MET A 250 -0.43 18.69 -12.28
CA MET A 250 -1.82 19.12 -12.42
C MET A 250 -2.05 20.50 -11.80
N GLN A 251 -1.48 20.80 -10.63
CA GLN A 251 -1.55 22.11 -10.01
C GLN A 251 -0.88 23.18 -10.88
N LEU A 252 0.31 22.89 -11.44
CA LEU A 252 1.00 23.81 -12.33
C LEU A 252 0.21 24.06 -13.61
N LEU A 253 -0.31 23.01 -14.25
CA LEU A 253 -1.15 23.14 -15.46
C LEU A 253 -2.43 23.95 -15.17
N SER A 254 -3.09 23.70 -14.04
CA SER A 254 -4.25 24.46 -13.59
C SER A 254 -3.89 25.94 -13.39
N ARG A 255 -2.77 26.23 -12.73
CA ARG A 255 -2.30 27.61 -12.54
C ARG A 255 -2.04 28.30 -13.88
N LEU A 256 -1.34 27.66 -14.81
CA LEU A 256 -1.07 28.21 -16.14
C LEU A 256 -2.34 28.39 -16.98
N ALA A 257 -3.32 27.50 -16.84
CA ALA A 257 -4.57 27.58 -17.58
C ALA A 257 -5.51 28.71 -17.09
N TYR A 258 -5.50 28.99 -15.77
CA TYR A 258 -6.52 29.81 -15.11
C TYR A 258 -5.99 31.08 -14.44
N ARG A 259 -4.68 31.29 -14.35
CA ARG A 259 -4.08 32.50 -13.79
C ARG A 259 -3.25 33.28 -14.78
N ASP A 260 -3.17 34.58 -14.59
CA ASP A 260 -2.31 35.48 -15.34
C ASP A 260 -0.87 35.41 -14.80
N GLY A 261 0.11 35.20 -15.70
CA GLY A 261 1.50 34.99 -15.35
C GLY A 261 2.22 36.20 -14.74
N LEU A 262 1.69 37.43 -14.95
CA LEU A 262 2.29 38.65 -14.40
C LEU A 262 1.71 39.04 -13.04
N THR A 263 0.41 38.87 -12.86
CA THR A 263 -0.35 39.41 -11.71
C THR A 263 -0.85 38.34 -10.74
N ASP A 264 -0.81 37.06 -11.12
CA ASP A 264 -1.40 35.92 -10.41
C ASP A 264 -2.93 36.02 -10.16
N LEU A 265 -3.59 37.04 -10.72
CA LEU A 265 -5.05 37.11 -10.77
C LEU A 265 -5.59 36.00 -11.69
N LEU A 266 -6.92 35.76 -11.63
CA LEU A 266 -7.56 34.89 -12.61
C LEU A 266 -7.44 35.52 -14.02
N ASN A 267 -7.17 34.66 -15.02
CA ASN A 267 -6.98 35.10 -16.40
C ASN A 267 -8.31 35.19 -17.19
N ARG A 268 -8.23 35.59 -18.45
CA ARG A 268 -9.35 35.67 -19.37
C ARG A 268 -10.12 34.34 -19.53
N THR A 269 -9.42 33.20 -19.53
CA THR A 269 -10.05 31.90 -19.62
C THR A 269 -10.95 31.63 -18.43
N SER A 270 -10.46 31.88 -17.21
CA SER A 270 -11.24 31.79 -15.98
C SER A 270 -12.48 32.70 -16.00
N TYR A 271 -12.33 33.92 -16.51
CA TYR A 271 -13.44 34.85 -16.63
C TYR A 271 -14.52 34.32 -17.59
N MET A 272 -14.13 33.83 -18.75
CA MET A 272 -15.08 33.29 -19.76
C MET A 272 -15.81 32.03 -19.26
N GLU A 273 -15.13 31.17 -18.51
CA GLU A 273 -15.77 30.00 -17.89
C GLU A 273 -16.76 30.39 -16.79
N GLU A 274 -16.41 31.38 -15.97
CA GLU A 274 -17.32 31.88 -14.95
C GLU A 274 -18.57 32.51 -15.56
N LEU A 275 -18.44 33.29 -16.62
CA LEU A 275 -19.59 33.82 -17.37
C LEU A 275 -20.51 32.72 -17.89
N LYS A 276 -19.95 31.68 -18.53
CA LYS A 276 -20.74 30.54 -19.02
C LYS A 276 -21.49 29.83 -17.89
N ARG A 277 -20.85 29.71 -16.71
CA ARG A 277 -21.49 29.12 -15.54
C ARG A 277 -22.66 29.95 -15.03
N LEU A 278 -22.51 31.27 -15.03
CA LEU A 278 -23.54 32.23 -14.61
C LEU A 278 -24.71 32.25 -15.60
N ASP A 279 -24.45 32.22 -16.90
CA ASP A 279 -25.49 32.15 -17.94
C ASP A 279 -26.37 30.92 -17.82
N ALA A 280 -25.82 29.80 -17.35
CA ALA A 280 -26.53 28.55 -17.15
C ALA A 280 -27.40 28.54 -15.86
N SER A 281 -27.19 29.48 -14.94
CA SER A 281 -27.89 29.57 -13.65
C SER A 281 -28.70 30.87 -13.55
N HIS A 282 -30.01 30.78 -13.37
CA HIS A 282 -30.94 31.93 -13.48
C HIS A 282 -31.20 32.71 -12.17
N ASN A 283 -30.52 32.39 -11.06
CA ASN A 283 -30.87 32.86 -9.71
C ASN A 283 -29.78 33.70 -9.03
N PHE A 284 -29.05 34.56 -9.77
CA PHE A 284 -28.02 35.40 -9.18
C PHE A 284 -28.08 36.84 -9.69
N HIS A 285 -27.91 37.82 -8.79
CA HIS A 285 -27.51 39.16 -9.17
C HIS A 285 -26.00 39.20 -9.35
N VAL A 286 -25.55 39.73 -10.49
CA VAL A 286 -24.13 39.84 -10.84
C VAL A 286 -23.70 41.30 -10.79
N LEU A 287 -22.72 41.61 -9.97
CA LEU A 287 -21.99 42.89 -10.03
C LEU A 287 -20.73 42.69 -10.84
N LEU A 288 -20.63 43.42 -11.94
CA LEU A 288 -19.48 43.42 -12.81
C LEU A 288 -18.91 44.83 -12.93
N ALA A 289 -17.59 44.95 -12.66
CA ALA A 289 -16.85 46.19 -12.85
C ALA A 289 -15.65 45.95 -13.77
N LEU A 290 -15.50 46.81 -14.76
CA LEU A 290 -14.37 46.78 -15.72
C LEU A 290 -13.44 47.94 -15.33
N TYR A 291 -12.13 47.64 -15.27
CA TYR A 291 -11.08 48.63 -14.98
C TYR A 291 -10.06 48.59 -16.10
N ASP A 292 -9.58 49.76 -16.48
CA ASP A 292 -8.52 49.97 -17.48
C ASP A 292 -7.38 50.79 -16.85
N VAL A 293 -6.13 50.43 -17.12
CA VAL A 293 -4.95 51.10 -16.55
C VAL A 293 -4.55 52.24 -17.45
N ASN A 294 -4.94 53.45 -17.08
CA ASN A 294 -4.64 54.67 -17.84
C ASN A 294 -3.14 54.90 -18.02
N SER A 295 -2.76 55.33 -19.20
CA SER A 295 -1.40 55.75 -19.53
C SER A 295 -0.33 54.65 -19.44
N LEU A 296 -0.67 53.37 -19.45
CA LEU A 296 0.31 52.28 -19.44
C LEU A 296 1.30 52.36 -20.59
N LYS A 297 0.83 52.74 -21.80
CA LYS A 297 1.70 52.95 -22.97
C LYS A 297 2.74 54.07 -22.72
N TYR A 298 2.34 55.20 -22.14
CA TYR A 298 3.25 56.26 -21.80
C TYR A 298 4.34 55.82 -20.81
N VAL A 299 3.96 55.07 -19.80
CA VAL A 299 4.90 54.49 -18.82
C VAL A 299 5.87 53.55 -19.49
N ASN A 300 5.40 52.67 -20.37
CA ASN A 300 6.25 51.76 -21.12
C ASN A 300 7.24 52.48 -22.03
N ASP A 301 6.75 53.48 -22.77
CA ASP A 301 7.59 54.23 -23.73
C ASP A 301 8.61 55.13 -23.01
N THR A 302 8.29 55.64 -21.82
CA THR A 302 9.16 56.57 -21.08
C THR A 302 10.12 55.87 -20.12
N TYR A 303 9.67 54.83 -19.42
CA TYR A 303 10.38 54.16 -18.30
C TYR A 303 10.70 52.70 -18.57
N GLY A 304 10.28 52.17 -19.73
CA GLY A 304 10.50 50.79 -20.13
C GLY A 304 9.43 49.84 -19.62
N HIS A 305 9.35 48.66 -20.26
CA HIS A 305 8.34 47.64 -19.99
C HIS A 305 8.34 47.10 -18.54
N GLN A 306 9.52 47.10 -17.89
CA GLN A 306 9.59 46.68 -16.47
C GLN A 306 8.78 47.60 -15.55
N SER A 307 8.79 48.93 -15.84
CA SER A 307 7.99 49.90 -15.06
C SER A 307 6.49 49.73 -15.30
N GLY A 308 6.11 49.41 -16.56
CA GLY A 308 4.71 49.09 -16.88
C GLY A 308 4.25 47.80 -16.21
N ASP A 309 5.07 46.75 -16.19
CA ASP A 309 4.78 45.49 -15.49
C ASP A 309 4.61 45.70 -14.00
N GLU A 310 5.43 46.55 -13.37
CA GLU A 310 5.30 46.91 -11.95
C GLU A 310 4.00 47.67 -11.69
N MET A 311 3.62 48.62 -12.58
CA MET A 311 2.35 49.31 -12.50
C MET A 311 1.16 48.35 -12.56
N ILE A 312 1.16 47.37 -13.47
CA ILE A 312 0.14 46.34 -13.62
C ILE A 312 0.06 45.47 -12.35
N ARG A 313 1.20 45.04 -11.78
CA ARG A 313 1.21 44.28 -10.52
C ARG A 313 0.60 45.07 -9.38
N ARG A 314 0.94 46.34 -9.21
CA ARG A 314 0.38 47.21 -8.16
C ARG A 314 -1.13 47.39 -8.30
N VAL A 315 -1.66 47.51 -9.52
CA VAL A 315 -3.11 47.57 -9.76
C VAL A 315 -3.77 46.24 -9.34
N ALA A 316 -3.17 45.12 -9.77
CA ALA A 316 -3.67 43.78 -9.42
C ALA A 316 -3.70 43.55 -7.90
N ASP A 317 -2.62 43.89 -7.20
CA ASP A 317 -2.51 43.79 -5.74
C ASP A 317 -3.56 44.68 -5.04
N THR A 318 -3.77 45.90 -5.53
CA THR A 318 -4.78 46.83 -5.00
C THR A 318 -6.19 46.27 -5.17
N LEU A 319 -6.53 45.78 -6.37
CA LEU A 319 -7.83 45.14 -6.64
C LEU A 319 -8.03 43.92 -5.76
N SER A 320 -7.03 43.06 -5.65
CA SER A 320 -7.10 41.84 -4.82
C SER A 320 -7.28 42.18 -3.32
N ALA A 321 -6.55 43.16 -2.81
CA ALA A 321 -6.62 43.57 -1.39
C ALA A 321 -7.97 44.16 -1.02
N HIS A 322 -8.60 44.95 -1.88
CA HIS A 322 -9.85 45.64 -1.57
C HIS A 322 -11.11 44.87 -1.99
N LEU A 323 -11.03 44.12 -3.10
CA LEU A 323 -12.19 43.44 -3.69
C LEU A 323 -12.15 41.93 -3.58
N GLY A 324 -11.00 41.34 -3.27
CA GLY A 324 -10.82 39.88 -3.27
C GLY A 324 -11.69 39.14 -2.26
N SER A 325 -12.11 39.80 -1.15
CA SER A 325 -13.06 39.25 -0.18
C SER A 325 -14.52 39.37 -0.61
N LEU A 326 -14.82 40.24 -1.58
CA LEU A 326 -16.18 40.52 -2.06
C LEU A 326 -16.51 39.75 -3.36
N GLY A 327 -15.48 39.27 -4.09
CA GLY A 327 -15.67 38.60 -5.35
C GLY A 327 -14.35 38.17 -5.98
N LYS A 328 -14.35 37.93 -7.29
CA LYS A 328 -13.21 37.45 -8.05
C LYS A 328 -12.65 38.57 -8.93
N CYS A 329 -11.31 38.71 -8.94
CA CYS A 329 -10.61 39.64 -9.80
C CYS A 329 -9.93 38.90 -10.95
N TYR A 330 -10.07 39.43 -12.14
CA TYR A 330 -9.53 38.84 -13.38
C TYR A 330 -8.69 39.88 -14.13
N ARG A 331 -7.63 39.43 -14.80
CA ARG A 331 -6.97 40.20 -15.85
C ARG A 331 -7.33 39.60 -17.20
N ILE A 332 -8.04 40.38 -18.05
CA ILE A 332 -8.57 39.91 -19.32
C ILE A 332 -7.82 40.38 -20.54
N GLY A 333 -6.99 41.45 -20.40
CA GLY A 333 -6.16 42.06 -21.42
C GLY A 333 -4.84 42.56 -20.87
N GLY A 334 -4.09 43.33 -21.65
CA GLY A 334 -2.81 43.92 -21.21
C GLY A 334 -2.96 44.84 -20.03
N ASP A 335 -3.92 45.75 -20.09
CA ASP A 335 -4.26 46.82 -19.17
C ASP A 335 -5.69 46.68 -18.58
N GLU A 336 -6.43 45.65 -19.02
CA GLU A 336 -7.85 45.44 -18.65
C GLU A 336 -8.02 44.45 -17.52
N PHE A 337 -8.78 44.86 -16.49
CA PHE A 337 -9.14 44.04 -15.33
C PHE A 337 -10.66 44.01 -15.17
N VAL A 338 -11.15 42.90 -14.65
CA VAL A 338 -12.57 42.72 -14.32
C VAL A 338 -12.69 42.26 -12.87
N PHE A 339 -13.63 42.87 -12.16
CA PHE A 339 -14.14 42.36 -10.91
C PHE A 339 -15.53 41.80 -11.12
N LEU A 340 -15.82 40.63 -10.55
CA LEU A 340 -17.09 39.96 -10.62
C LEU A 340 -17.47 39.43 -9.25
N SER A 341 -18.67 39.85 -8.76
CA SER A 341 -19.28 39.35 -7.53
C SER A 341 -20.67 38.80 -7.85
N THR A 342 -21.07 37.75 -7.16
CA THR A 342 -22.43 37.17 -7.26
C THR A 342 -23.10 37.24 -5.91
N ILE A 343 -24.31 37.75 -5.88
CA ILE A 343 -25.17 37.81 -4.68
C ILE A 343 -26.32 36.84 -4.93
N SER A 344 -26.52 35.88 -4.03
CA SER A 344 -27.66 34.96 -4.13
C SER A 344 -28.92 35.64 -3.57
N ASP A 345 -30.08 35.38 -4.17
CA ASP A 345 -31.40 35.95 -3.70
C ASP A 345 -31.85 35.43 -2.32
N SER A 346 -30.96 34.71 -1.61
CA SER A 346 -31.28 34.07 -0.32
C SER A 346 -30.72 34.79 0.92
N GLU A 347 -30.17 36.02 0.77
CA GLU A 347 -29.78 36.90 1.89
C GLU A 347 -30.61 38.15 2.00
#